data_37ac781501f4fd4ea63163a6449ffa23
#
_entry.id   37ac781501f4fd4ea63163a6449ffa23
#
_cell.length_a   1.000
_cell.length_b   1.000
_cell.length_c   1.000
_cell.angle_alpha   90.00
_cell.angle_beta   90.00
_cell.angle_gamma   90.00
#
_symmetry.space_group_name_H-M   'P 1'
#
loop_
_entity.id
_entity.type
_entity.pdbx_description
1 polymer ?
#
loop_
_entity_poly.entity_id
_entity_poly.type
_entity_poly.pdbx_seq_one_letter_code
_entity_poly.pdbx_strand_id
1 'polypeptide(L)'
;GIDLTRLEADYCRSSETDSPATYLCKTDDTSRRILKKMWDTADAPSDFTLKLYTFELLHHLLQQKPHPARLKGFFTETQVAIAKKAREILVSDLRSHYPICLLAEQFSVSETSLKNYFRGVYGQNISSYLRETRMNAAAKLLADTQYPVAEISVRVGYSNQGKFAAAFREQFHMKPLEYRRQKRLEDL
;
A
#
# COMPACT_ATOMS: atom_id res chain seq x y z
N GLY A 1 -26.56 -5.13 19.32
CA GLY A 1 -25.18 -5.31 18.90
C GLY A 1 -25.07 -6.55 18.04
N ILE A 2 -24.45 -6.44 16.88
CA ILE A 2 -24.15 -7.59 16.02
C ILE A 2 -22.97 -8.32 16.68
N ASP A 3 -23.15 -9.60 16.96
CA ASP A 3 -22.09 -10.41 17.56
C ASP A 3 -21.08 -10.82 16.48
N LEU A 4 -19.97 -10.09 16.42
CA LEU A 4 -18.88 -10.32 15.46
C LEU A 4 -18.21 -11.70 15.66
N THR A 5 -18.20 -12.23 16.88
CA THR A 5 -17.67 -13.57 17.19
C THR A 5 -18.49 -14.67 16.53
N ARG A 6 -19.79 -14.45 16.36
CA ARG A 6 -20.67 -15.40 15.67
C ARG A 6 -20.46 -15.38 14.16
N LEU A 7 -20.20 -14.20 13.59
CA LEU A 7 -19.83 -14.03 12.17
C LEU A 7 -18.49 -14.68 11.85
N GLU A 8 -17.49 -14.53 12.72
CA GLU A 8 -16.20 -15.21 12.60
C GLU A 8 -16.36 -16.74 12.72
N ALA A 9 -17.19 -17.22 13.65
CA ALA A 9 -17.43 -18.66 13.83
C ALA A 9 -18.17 -19.28 12.63
N ASP A 10 -19.10 -18.56 11.99
CA ASP A 10 -19.79 -19.03 10.79
C ASP A 10 -18.87 -18.98 9.55
N TYR A 11 -17.95 -18.02 9.49
CA TYR A 11 -16.93 -17.94 8.46
C TYR A 11 -15.89 -19.07 8.58
N CYS A 12 -15.41 -19.34 9.78
CA CYS A 12 -14.46 -20.43 10.04
C CYS A 12 -15.06 -21.81 9.83
N ARG A 13 -16.37 -22.00 10.05
CA ARG A 13 -17.05 -23.26 9.80
C ARG A 13 -17.26 -23.59 8.32
N SER A 14 -17.26 -22.60 7.45
CA SER A 14 -17.38 -22.79 5.99
C SER A 14 -16.06 -23.14 5.29
N SER A 15 -14.93 -23.03 5.99
CA SER A 15 -13.60 -23.36 5.47
C SER A 15 -13.05 -24.60 6.17
N GLU A 16 -13.15 -25.76 5.51
CA GLU A 16 -12.57 -27.03 5.96
C GLU A 16 -11.01 -27.07 5.87
N THR A 17 -10.34 -25.93 5.83
CA THR A 17 -8.88 -25.86 5.76
C THR A 17 -8.33 -24.97 6.87
N ASP A 18 -7.45 -25.52 7.66
CA ASP A 18 -6.76 -24.98 8.86
C ASP A 18 -5.85 -23.76 8.61
N SER A 19 -6.07 -23.00 7.56
CA SER A 19 -5.31 -21.79 7.23
C SER A 19 -6.22 -20.63 6.93
N PRO A 20 -5.96 -19.40 7.40
CA PRO A 20 -6.74 -18.24 7.03
C PRO A 20 -6.61 -18.02 5.52
N ALA A 21 -7.55 -18.60 4.77
CA ALA A 21 -7.54 -18.55 3.34
C ALA A 21 -7.86 -17.13 2.88
N THR A 22 -6.91 -16.49 2.21
CA THR A 22 -7.18 -15.25 1.50
C THR A 22 -7.94 -15.58 0.22
N TYR A 23 -9.18 -15.15 0.12
CA TYR A 23 -10.00 -15.34 -1.07
C TYR A 23 -9.90 -14.13 -1.99
N LEU A 24 -9.71 -14.40 -3.29
CA LEU A 24 -9.93 -13.38 -4.32
C LEU A 24 -11.39 -13.46 -4.77
N CYS A 25 -12.12 -12.37 -4.55
CA CYS A 25 -13.43 -12.19 -5.13
C CYS A 25 -13.32 -11.39 -6.43
N LYS A 26 -14.07 -11.77 -7.47
CA LYS A 26 -14.22 -10.91 -8.64
C LYS A 26 -14.97 -9.66 -8.24
N THR A 27 -14.42 -8.51 -8.56
CA THR A 27 -15.12 -7.24 -8.43
C THR A 27 -16.24 -7.21 -9.49
N ASP A 28 -17.45 -7.50 -9.08
CA ASP A 28 -18.65 -7.39 -9.89
C ASP A 28 -19.28 -5.98 -9.80
N ASP A 29 -20.33 -5.74 -10.55
CA ASP A 29 -20.99 -4.44 -10.59
C ASP A 29 -21.63 -4.05 -9.26
N THR A 30 -22.02 -5.03 -8.44
CA THR A 30 -22.57 -4.80 -7.10
C THR A 30 -21.47 -4.33 -6.15
N SER A 31 -20.34 -5.01 -6.10
CA SER A 31 -19.17 -4.60 -5.32
C SER A 31 -18.70 -3.19 -5.70
N ARG A 32 -18.62 -2.89 -7.02
CA ARG A 32 -18.24 -1.56 -7.51
C ARG A 32 -19.22 -0.48 -7.07
N ARG A 33 -20.51 -0.77 -7.09
CA ARG A 33 -21.56 0.17 -6.68
C ARG A 33 -21.49 0.48 -5.19
N ILE A 34 -21.26 -0.54 -4.36
CA ILE A 34 -21.11 -0.37 -2.91
C ILE A 34 -19.84 0.44 -2.61
N LEU A 35 -18.71 0.10 -3.23
CA LEU A 35 -17.45 0.83 -3.08
C LEU A 35 -17.58 2.28 -3.53
N LYS A 36 -18.31 2.55 -4.62
CA LYS A 36 -18.60 3.90 -5.07
C LYS A 36 -19.42 4.68 -4.04
N LYS A 37 -20.47 4.07 -3.48
CA LYS A 37 -21.25 4.71 -2.40
C LYS A 37 -20.37 5.04 -1.18
N MET A 38 -19.48 4.14 -0.79
CA MET A 38 -18.53 4.38 0.30
C MET A 38 -17.62 5.57 -0.02
N TRP A 39 -17.12 5.65 -1.26
CA TRP A 39 -16.26 6.73 -1.71
C TRP A 39 -16.99 8.08 -1.76
N ASP A 40 -18.18 8.11 -2.37
CA ASP A 40 -19.01 9.32 -2.51
C ASP A 40 -19.49 9.86 -1.14
N THR A 41 -19.48 9.02 -0.10
CA THR A 41 -19.85 9.38 1.28
C THR A 41 -18.63 9.79 2.12
N ALA A 42 -17.41 9.66 1.60
CA ALA A 42 -16.17 9.89 2.35
C ALA A 42 -15.95 11.35 2.80
N ASP A 43 -16.58 12.33 2.16
CA ASP A 43 -16.40 13.76 2.47
C ASP A 43 -17.16 14.22 3.74
N ALA A 44 -18.15 13.46 4.22
CA ALA A 44 -18.83 13.70 5.51
C ALA A 44 -19.53 12.42 6.02
N PRO A 45 -18.78 11.36 6.35
CA PRO A 45 -19.38 10.10 6.75
C PRO A 45 -19.98 10.23 8.16
N SER A 46 -21.27 9.97 8.29
CA SER A 46 -21.69 9.46 9.59
C SER A 46 -21.04 8.08 9.78
N ASP A 47 -20.40 7.84 10.91
CA ASP A 47 -19.78 6.56 11.27
C ASP A 47 -20.75 5.37 11.04
N PHE A 48 -22.02 5.60 11.23
CA PHE A 48 -23.10 4.63 10.97
C PHE A 48 -23.23 4.27 9.48
N THR A 49 -23.21 5.25 8.59
CA THR A 49 -23.37 5.03 7.14
C THR A 49 -22.20 4.23 6.57
N LEU A 50 -20.97 4.57 6.99
CA LEU A 50 -19.77 3.84 6.57
C LEU A 50 -19.80 2.38 7.06
N LYS A 51 -20.20 2.16 8.31
CA LYS A 51 -20.40 0.82 8.86
C LYS A 51 -21.45 0.04 8.06
N LEU A 52 -22.56 0.66 7.71
CA LEU A 52 -23.64 0.01 6.95
C LEU A 52 -23.14 -0.48 5.58
N TYR A 53 -22.43 0.37 4.82
CA TYR A 53 -21.86 -0.03 3.53
C TYR A 53 -20.75 -1.08 3.68
N THR A 54 -19.98 -1.02 4.75
CA THR A 54 -18.99 -2.06 5.04
C THR A 54 -19.65 -3.42 5.28
N PHE A 55 -20.77 -3.45 6.01
CA PHE A 55 -21.53 -4.68 6.20
C PHE A 55 -22.21 -5.17 4.91
N GLU A 56 -22.75 -4.25 4.11
CA GLU A 56 -23.33 -4.59 2.80
C GLU A 56 -22.29 -5.24 1.89
N LEU A 57 -21.08 -4.66 1.83
CA LEU A 57 -19.98 -5.20 1.06
C LEU A 57 -19.53 -6.57 1.58
N LEU A 58 -19.34 -6.69 2.89
CA LEU A 58 -18.91 -7.94 3.52
C LEU A 58 -19.95 -9.05 3.28
N HIS A 59 -21.23 -8.77 3.49
CA HIS A 59 -22.31 -9.69 3.21
C HIS A 59 -22.33 -10.15 1.75
N HIS A 60 -22.18 -9.20 0.82
CA HIS A 60 -22.11 -9.51 -0.60
C HIS A 60 -20.91 -10.39 -0.97
N LEU A 61 -19.72 -10.08 -0.43
CA LEU A 61 -18.51 -10.86 -0.66
C LEU A 61 -18.61 -12.29 -0.08
N LEU A 62 -19.23 -12.45 1.09
CA LEU A 62 -19.45 -13.76 1.72
C LEU A 62 -20.42 -14.65 0.95
N GLN A 63 -21.33 -14.06 0.17
CA GLN A 63 -22.25 -14.81 -0.70
C GLN A 63 -21.62 -15.21 -2.04
N GLN A 64 -20.53 -14.57 -2.43
CA GLN A 64 -19.81 -14.98 -3.63
C GLN A 64 -19.14 -16.33 -3.39
N LYS A 65 -19.44 -17.31 -4.24
CA LYS A 65 -18.69 -18.56 -4.22
C LYS A 65 -17.22 -18.22 -4.48
N PRO A 66 -16.28 -18.71 -3.63
CA PRO A 66 -14.85 -18.51 -3.88
C PRO A 66 -14.57 -18.94 -5.32
N HIS A 67 -14.12 -18.02 -6.13
CA HIS A 67 -13.73 -18.38 -7.48
C HIS A 67 -12.50 -19.27 -7.32
N PRO A 68 -12.46 -20.49 -7.88
CA PRO A 68 -11.26 -21.28 -7.97
C PRO A 68 -10.38 -20.67 -9.07
N ALA A 69 -10.16 -19.36 -9.01
CA ALA A 69 -9.12 -18.74 -9.76
C ALA A 69 -7.87 -19.45 -9.26
N ARG A 70 -7.27 -20.25 -10.11
CA ARG A 70 -5.87 -20.58 -9.97
C ARG A 70 -5.17 -19.25 -9.80
N LEU A 71 -5.01 -18.84 -8.55
CA LEU A 71 -4.14 -17.75 -8.17
C LEU A 71 -2.76 -18.20 -8.63
N LYS A 72 -2.42 -17.89 -9.86
CA LYS A 72 -1.03 -17.81 -10.26
C LYS A 72 -0.41 -16.80 -9.33
N GLY A 73 0.11 -17.27 -8.17
CA GLY A 73 0.81 -16.42 -7.26
C GLY A 73 0.33 -16.39 -5.81
N PHE A 74 -0.18 -17.49 -5.22
CA PHE A 74 -0.11 -17.61 -3.78
C PHE A 74 1.36 -17.68 -3.40
N PHE A 75 1.81 -16.65 -2.74
CA PHE A 75 3.12 -16.68 -2.12
C PHE A 75 3.00 -17.44 -0.80
N THR A 76 3.94 -18.34 -0.54
CA THR A 76 4.03 -19.00 0.75
C THR A 76 4.30 -17.96 1.85
N GLU A 77 4.02 -18.29 3.10
CA GLU A 77 4.34 -17.42 4.24
C GLU A 77 5.81 -16.98 4.22
N THR A 78 6.72 -17.88 3.87
CA THR A 78 8.15 -17.57 3.70
C THR A 78 8.38 -16.51 2.62
N GLN A 79 7.72 -16.61 1.47
CA GLN A 79 7.85 -15.65 0.38
C GLN A 79 7.28 -14.28 0.76
N VAL A 80 6.16 -14.26 1.48
CA VAL A 80 5.58 -13.04 2.05
C VAL A 80 6.51 -12.43 3.09
N ALA A 81 7.10 -13.24 3.97
CA ALA A 81 8.05 -12.79 4.98
C ALA A 81 9.32 -12.18 4.34
N ILE A 82 9.83 -12.79 3.26
CA ILE A 82 10.96 -12.24 2.48
C ILE A 82 10.58 -10.86 1.91
N ALA A 83 9.42 -10.71 1.29
CA ALA A 83 8.99 -9.42 0.74
C ALA A 83 8.85 -8.34 1.83
N LYS A 84 8.30 -8.70 3.00
CA LYS A 84 8.16 -7.79 4.15
C LYS A 84 9.53 -7.36 4.70
N LYS A 85 10.45 -8.29 4.92
CA LYS A 85 11.80 -7.99 5.38
C LYS A 85 12.58 -7.15 4.36
N ALA A 86 12.45 -7.46 3.06
CA ALA A 86 13.04 -6.64 2.00
C ALA A 86 12.53 -5.19 2.05
N ARG A 87 11.23 -4.99 2.24
CA ARG A 87 10.66 -3.65 2.43
C ARG A 87 11.24 -2.96 3.65
N GLU A 88 11.32 -3.63 4.79
CA GLU A 88 11.88 -3.06 6.02
C GLU A 88 13.30 -2.54 5.81
N ILE A 89 14.16 -3.32 5.15
CA ILE A 89 15.53 -2.91 4.80
C ILE A 89 15.51 -1.69 3.86
N LEU A 90 14.68 -1.71 2.82
CA LEU A 90 14.62 -0.65 1.83
C LEU A 90 14.12 0.69 2.40
N VAL A 91 13.25 0.66 3.42
CA VAL A 91 12.69 1.89 4.02
C VAL A 91 13.43 2.33 5.28
N SER A 92 14.32 1.51 5.84
CA SER A 92 15.08 1.85 7.05
C SER A 92 16.03 3.03 6.85
N ASP A 93 16.62 3.16 5.67
CA ASP A 93 17.37 4.34 5.26
C ASP A 93 17.09 4.68 3.78
N LEU A 94 16.27 5.68 3.57
CA LEU A 94 15.88 6.13 2.22
C LEU A 94 17.02 6.76 1.43
N ARG A 95 18.12 7.16 2.08
CA ARG A 95 19.31 7.73 1.42
C ARG A 95 20.14 6.66 0.75
N SER A 96 20.15 5.48 1.34
CA SER A 96 20.95 4.37 0.86
C SER A 96 20.41 3.80 -0.45
N HIS A 97 21.34 3.40 -1.32
CA HIS A 97 21.02 2.62 -2.51
C HIS A 97 21.27 1.15 -2.20
N TYR A 98 20.20 0.36 -2.25
CA TYR A 98 20.27 -1.08 -2.04
C TYR A 98 20.27 -1.80 -3.40
N PRO A 99 21.40 -2.37 -3.84
CA PRO A 99 21.42 -3.24 -5.01
C PRO A 99 20.52 -4.45 -4.81
N ILE A 100 19.62 -4.70 -5.75
CA ILE A 100 18.63 -5.78 -5.62
C ILE A 100 19.32 -7.15 -5.55
N CYS A 101 20.49 -7.30 -6.21
CA CYS A 101 21.30 -8.52 -6.14
C CYS A 101 21.73 -8.85 -4.70
N LEU A 102 22.27 -7.88 -3.97
CA LEU A 102 22.68 -8.08 -2.58
C LEU A 102 21.50 -8.38 -1.66
N LEU A 103 20.38 -7.71 -1.90
CA LEU A 103 19.15 -7.97 -1.14
C LEU A 103 18.61 -9.37 -1.41
N ALA A 104 18.65 -9.84 -2.65
CA ALA A 104 18.23 -11.19 -3.01
C ALA A 104 19.17 -12.26 -2.43
N GLU A 105 20.48 -12.02 -2.46
CA GLU A 105 21.49 -12.88 -1.86
C GLU A 105 21.28 -13.06 -0.35
N GLN A 106 20.98 -11.98 0.37
CA GLN A 106 20.68 -12.01 1.81
C GLN A 106 19.51 -12.95 2.16
N PHE A 107 18.54 -13.10 1.25
CA PHE A 107 17.40 -14.00 1.42
C PHE A 107 17.60 -15.36 0.72
N SER A 108 18.77 -15.62 0.13
CA SER A 108 19.06 -16.85 -0.62
C SER A 108 18.05 -17.12 -1.74
N VAL A 109 17.60 -16.07 -2.44
CA VAL A 109 16.69 -16.15 -3.58
C VAL A 109 17.28 -15.44 -4.80
N SER A 110 16.75 -15.75 -6.00
CA SER A 110 17.11 -14.99 -7.19
C SER A 110 16.48 -13.59 -7.18
N GLU A 111 17.10 -12.63 -7.85
CA GLU A 111 16.53 -11.29 -8.03
C GLU A 111 15.12 -11.32 -8.62
N THR A 112 14.90 -12.20 -9.59
CA THR A 112 13.58 -12.38 -10.23
C THR A 112 12.55 -12.86 -9.22
N SER A 113 12.90 -13.80 -8.36
CA SER A 113 12.03 -14.29 -7.29
C SER A 113 11.71 -13.17 -6.31
N LEU A 114 12.71 -12.42 -5.84
CA LEU A 114 12.50 -11.30 -4.93
C LEU A 114 11.57 -10.22 -5.53
N LYS A 115 11.80 -9.84 -6.80
CA LYS A 115 10.96 -8.88 -7.54
C LYS A 115 9.51 -9.37 -7.64
N ASN A 116 9.31 -10.67 -7.90
CA ASN A 116 7.99 -11.29 -8.00
C ASN A 116 7.28 -11.33 -6.64
N TYR A 117 7.99 -11.73 -5.57
CA TYR A 117 7.42 -11.75 -4.22
C TYR A 117 7.02 -10.35 -3.79
N PHE A 118 7.90 -9.38 -3.98
CA PHE A 118 7.64 -7.99 -3.63
C PHE A 118 6.43 -7.43 -4.38
N ARG A 119 6.39 -7.63 -5.71
CA ARG A 119 5.25 -7.19 -6.53
C ARG A 119 3.95 -7.88 -6.14
N GLY A 120 4.00 -9.16 -5.78
CA GLY A 120 2.83 -9.90 -5.35
C GLY A 120 2.26 -9.40 -4.03
N VAL A 121 3.13 -9.03 -3.08
CA VAL A 121 2.72 -8.55 -1.75
C VAL A 121 2.30 -7.07 -1.77
N TYR A 122 3.03 -6.22 -2.52
CA TYR A 122 2.83 -4.76 -2.49
C TYR A 122 2.15 -4.20 -3.75
N GLY A 123 1.80 -5.03 -4.73
CA GLY A 123 1.11 -4.63 -5.95
C GLY A 123 1.98 -3.88 -6.96
N GLN A 124 3.21 -3.50 -6.61
CA GLN A 124 4.12 -2.72 -7.44
C GLN A 124 5.57 -3.20 -7.32
N ASN A 125 6.42 -2.81 -8.26
CA ASN A 125 7.82 -3.18 -8.22
C ASN A 125 8.59 -2.38 -7.14
N ILE A 126 9.75 -2.91 -6.72
CA ILE A 126 10.59 -2.35 -5.67
C ILE A 126 10.96 -0.89 -5.95
N SER A 127 11.33 -0.56 -7.19
CA SER A 127 11.76 0.79 -7.55
C SER A 127 10.63 1.81 -7.48
N SER A 128 9.42 1.45 -7.94
CA SER A 128 8.23 2.29 -7.85
C SER A 128 7.83 2.51 -6.39
N TYR A 129 7.82 1.43 -5.60
CA TYR A 129 7.52 1.49 -4.17
C TYR A 129 8.48 2.41 -3.42
N LEU A 130 9.79 2.26 -3.64
CA LEU A 130 10.80 3.08 -2.99
C LEU A 130 10.71 4.55 -3.42
N ARG A 131 10.43 4.81 -4.70
CA ARG A 131 10.20 6.16 -5.21
C ARG A 131 9.03 6.83 -4.53
N GLU A 132 7.88 6.16 -4.46
CA GLU A 132 6.69 6.64 -3.77
C GLU A 132 6.96 6.92 -2.29
N THR A 133 7.61 5.99 -1.59
CA THR A 133 7.98 6.14 -0.19
C THR A 133 8.91 7.35 0.03
N ARG A 134 9.90 7.56 -0.84
CA ARG A 134 10.80 8.73 -0.81
C ARG A 134 10.04 10.04 -1.01
N MET A 135 9.11 10.07 -1.94
CA MET A 135 8.30 11.27 -2.22
C MET A 135 7.34 11.58 -1.06
N ASN A 136 6.72 10.56 -0.46
CA ASN A 136 5.86 10.74 0.72
C ASN A 136 6.67 11.25 1.93
N ALA A 137 7.88 10.74 2.14
CA ALA A 137 8.79 11.25 3.17
C ALA A 137 9.21 12.71 2.89
N ALA A 138 9.48 13.04 1.63
CA ALA A 138 9.80 14.42 1.24
C ALA A 138 8.63 15.37 1.47
N ALA A 139 7.40 14.96 1.14
CA ALA A 139 6.20 15.75 1.38
C ALA A 139 6.01 16.06 2.86
N LYS A 140 6.23 15.06 3.72
CA LYS A 140 6.22 15.24 5.18
C LYS A 140 7.29 16.22 5.65
N LEU A 141 8.54 16.07 5.19
CA LEU A 141 9.62 17.00 5.55
C LEU A 141 9.35 18.44 5.05
N LEU A 142 8.72 18.59 3.89
CA LEU A 142 8.34 19.90 3.35
C LEU A 142 7.26 20.58 4.18
N ALA A 143 6.30 19.83 4.71
CA ALA A 143 5.26 20.33 5.59
C ALA A 143 5.81 20.64 6.99
N ASP A 144 6.50 19.71 7.61
CA ASP A 144 6.83 19.73 9.04
C ASP A 144 8.11 20.54 9.34
N THR A 145 8.95 20.87 8.33
CA THR A 145 10.27 21.47 8.58
C THR A 145 10.58 22.66 7.69
N GLN A 146 11.61 23.42 8.09
CA GLN A 146 12.16 24.53 7.32
C GLN A 146 13.41 24.13 6.49
N TYR A 147 13.75 22.86 6.41
CA TYR A 147 14.93 22.43 5.65
C TYR A 147 14.88 22.91 4.20
N PRO A 148 16.03 23.37 3.66
CA PRO A 148 16.14 23.68 2.23
C PRO A 148 15.70 22.49 1.37
N VAL A 149 15.07 22.74 0.21
CA VAL A 149 14.64 21.68 -0.71
C VAL A 149 15.82 20.81 -1.15
N ALA A 150 17.01 21.40 -1.32
CA ALA A 150 18.24 20.67 -1.63
C ALA A 150 18.59 19.65 -0.53
N GLU A 151 18.48 20.04 0.74
CA GLU A 151 18.72 19.16 1.88
C GLU A 151 17.67 18.04 1.95
N ILE A 152 16.40 18.36 1.77
CA ILE A 152 15.31 17.35 1.73
C ILE A 152 15.58 16.35 0.61
N SER A 153 15.99 16.79 -0.59
CA SER A 153 16.28 15.87 -1.68
C SER A 153 17.37 14.84 -1.30
N VAL A 154 18.43 15.27 -0.64
CA VAL A 154 19.48 14.36 -0.16
C VAL A 154 18.99 13.43 0.94
N ARG A 155 18.21 13.94 1.90
CA ARG A 155 17.64 13.14 3.01
C ARG A 155 16.74 12.02 2.53
N VAL A 156 16.08 12.19 1.38
CA VAL A 156 15.23 11.16 0.78
C VAL A 156 15.91 10.38 -0.35
N GLY A 157 17.23 10.47 -0.46
CA GLY A 157 18.04 9.62 -1.34
C GLY A 157 18.16 10.09 -2.79
N TYR A 158 18.01 11.40 -3.04
CA TYR A 158 18.28 12.01 -4.35
C TYR A 158 19.54 12.84 -4.31
N SER A 159 20.54 12.42 -5.07
CA SER A 159 21.79 13.21 -5.27
C SER A 159 21.59 14.37 -6.22
N ASN A 160 20.56 14.36 -7.05
CA ASN A 160 20.25 15.40 -8.04
C ASN A 160 18.90 16.04 -7.72
N GLN A 161 18.93 17.33 -7.36
CA GLN A 161 17.74 18.10 -7.01
C GLN A 161 16.74 18.25 -8.17
N GLY A 162 17.21 18.30 -9.42
CA GLY A 162 16.34 18.36 -10.60
C GLY A 162 15.54 17.07 -10.78
N LYS A 163 16.19 15.91 -10.63
CA LYS A 163 15.51 14.60 -10.66
C LYS A 163 14.52 14.47 -9.50
N PHE A 164 14.86 14.96 -8.32
CA PHE A 164 13.95 15.01 -7.18
C PHE A 164 12.72 15.87 -7.49
N ALA A 165 12.91 17.10 -7.96
CA ALA A 165 11.81 18.01 -8.27
C ALA A 165 10.88 17.45 -9.36
N ALA A 166 11.43 16.78 -10.37
CA ALA A 166 10.65 16.11 -11.41
C ALA A 166 9.81 14.95 -10.83
N ALA A 167 10.42 14.07 -10.01
CA ALA A 167 9.73 12.95 -9.36
C ALA A 167 8.64 13.45 -8.40
N PHE A 168 8.92 14.52 -7.65
CA PHE A 168 7.96 15.12 -6.74
C PHE A 168 6.75 15.70 -7.48
N ARG A 169 7.00 16.45 -8.56
CA ARG A 169 5.94 17.00 -9.41
C ARG A 169 5.10 15.92 -10.08
N GLU A 170 5.70 14.82 -10.48
CA GLU A 170 4.97 13.69 -11.07
C GLU A 170 3.97 13.07 -10.07
N GLN A 171 4.34 12.97 -8.79
CA GLN A 171 3.49 12.36 -7.76
C GLN A 171 2.45 13.33 -7.17
N PHE A 172 2.85 14.58 -6.93
CA PHE A 172 2.00 15.56 -6.24
C PHE A 172 1.43 16.66 -7.15
N HIS A 173 1.74 16.62 -8.45
CA HIS A 173 1.29 17.57 -9.48
C HIS A 173 1.70 19.03 -9.23
N MET A 174 2.63 19.27 -8.30
CA MET A 174 3.16 20.59 -7.95
C MET A 174 4.64 20.53 -7.58
N LYS A 175 5.32 21.67 -7.64
CA LYS A 175 6.73 21.75 -7.23
C LYS A 175 6.88 21.69 -5.71
N PRO A 176 8.04 21.20 -5.18
CA PRO A 176 8.27 21.11 -3.73
C PRO A 176 8.02 22.41 -2.96
N LEU A 177 8.46 23.56 -3.51
CA LEU A 177 8.25 24.86 -2.86
C LEU A 177 6.78 25.31 -2.87
N GLU A 178 6.04 24.98 -3.93
CA GLU A 178 4.60 25.27 -4.04
C GLU A 178 3.85 24.42 -3.01
N TYR A 179 4.18 23.14 -2.90
CA TYR A 179 3.61 22.23 -1.91
C TYR A 179 3.83 22.75 -0.47
N ARG A 180 5.05 23.19 -0.15
CA ARG A 180 5.35 23.80 1.16
C ARG A 180 4.51 25.02 1.46
N ARG A 181 4.33 25.92 0.48
CA ARG A 181 3.53 27.15 0.65
C ARG A 181 2.06 26.80 0.89
N GLN A 182 1.53 25.86 0.13
CA GLN A 182 0.14 25.44 0.27
C GLN A 182 -0.11 24.84 1.65
N LYS A 183 0.76 23.92 2.13
CA LYS A 183 0.58 23.30 3.45
C LYS A 183 0.61 24.30 4.59
N ARG A 184 1.46 25.32 4.52
CA ARG A 184 1.48 26.39 5.52
C ARG A 184 0.24 27.26 5.54
N LEU A 185 -0.43 27.42 4.41
CA LEU A 185 -1.70 28.17 4.34
C LEU A 185 -2.88 27.36 4.87
N GLU A 186 -2.79 26.04 4.82
CA GLU A 186 -3.80 25.12 5.38
C GLU A 186 -3.69 25.01 6.92
N ASP A 187 -2.52 25.31 7.50
CA ASP A 187 -2.24 25.24 8.94
C ASP A 187 -2.51 26.60 9.68
N LEU A 188 -2.94 27.65 8.96
CA LEU A 188 -3.28 29.00 9.49
C LEU A 188 -4.78 29.19 9.63
#